data_a4bffa83bb544b3df3d3a51b534f3324
#
_entry.id   a4bffa83bb544b3df3d3a51b534f3324
#
_cell.length_a   1.000
_cell.length_b   1.000
_cell.length_c   1.000
_cell.angle_alpha   90.00
_cell.angle_beta   90.00
_cell.angle_gamma   90.00
#
_symmetry.space_group_name_H-M   'P 1'
#
loop_
_entity.id
_entity.type
_entity.pdbx_description
1 polymer ?
#
loop_
_entity_poly.entity_id
_entity_poly.type
_entity_poly.pdbx_seq_one_letter_code
_entity_poly.pdbx_strand_id
1 'polypeptide(L)'
;MNLSTATQTFDFRDAIHKNRLAGIWRMMTDFRLPYVAATVSLATSALAKTSVYLLLRFFADNVLVQKQMLGSTMTQTFLWIGLGFIGLALIEGGGSFLSGRLAAYTAEGITRRLRDFLFDHIQRLSFSYHSQTPTGDLIERVTSDVDALRRFFSEQAIGVGRIVLLFFINWGAILYINVKLGWISVVTMPLILWVSLWFFKRVTKAYEDYQAQEAVLSTTLQENLTGVRVVKAFARQDYEMQKFEKDNWLKYVKGKFLLLMHSLFWPLSDIVLGGQMLFGFIFAAFMAINGEITVGDYVAYIGLLIWLIFPIRNLGRVIVQASTGMVSYQRLMDIVKQEREDLLGGRIQPTGPVRGEIGFKNVSFIYSDGTKHVIKDISFHIKPGESIAMLGSTGSGKTSLVNLLPRFHEYTDGEILLDGVDLKDYPRKYLREQIGIVQQEPFLFSRSIRENILYGVGRSVTQEEVEAAAKAAAVHDVITAFPDGYNTIVGEKGVTLSGGQKQRVTIARTILKNPKILILDDSTSAVDTETEASIRQALDDLMENRTTFIIAHRIQSVMKADQILVLDKGQVVQHGTHEELVGQFGGMYRKVYDIQTRIDEELEEEIARAN
;
A
#
# COMPACT_ATOMS: atom_id res chain seq x y z
N MET A 1 11.83 21.56 -15.37
CA MET A 1 12.96 20.85 -14.74
C MET A 1 13.01 19.45 -15.32
N ASN A 2 13.94 19.19 -16.24
CA ASN A 2 14.02 17.94 -17.02
C ASN A 2 14.34 16.74 -16.13
N LEU A 3 13.35 15.85 -15.92
CA LEU A 3 13.47 14.58 -15.19
C LEU A 3 13.87 13.41 -16.10
N SER A 4 14.73 13.65 -17.08
CA SER A 4 15.21 12.59 -17.99
C SER A 4 16.72 12.37 -17.81
N THR A 5 17.13 11.86 -16.66
CA THR A 5 18.30 10.99 -16.58
C THR A 5 17.77 9.60 -16.23
N ALA A 6 17.68 8.75 -17.25
CA ALA A 6 17.43 7.32 -17.10
C ALA A 6 18.62 6.70 -16.35
N THR A 7 18.66 6.86 -15.03
CA THR A 7 19.37 5.95 -14.15
C THR A 7 18.71 4.60 -14.35
N GLN A 8 19.47 3.58 -14.75
CA GLN A 8 19.01 2.19 -14.75
C GLN A 8 18.30 1.94 -13.41
N THR A 9 16.98 1.93 -13.43
CA THR A 9 16.18 1.72 -12.24
C THR A 9 16.40 0.27 -11.84
N PHE A 10 16.94 0.04 -10.63
CA PHE A 10 17.12 -1.29 -10.06
C PHE A 10 15.79 -2.05 -10.11
N ASP A 11 15.76 -3.22 -10.74
CA ASP A 11 14.57 -4.08 -10.74
C ASP A 11 14.50 -4.84 -9.41
N PHE A 12 13.47 -4.56 -8.62
CA PHE A 12 13.27 -5.22 -7.33
C PHE A 12 12.95 -6.72 -7.45
N ARG A 13 12.69 -7.25 -8.63
CA ARG A 13 12.62 -8.69 -8.88
C ARG A 13 13.96 -9.37 -8.60
N ASP A 14 15.07 -8.69 -8.86
CA ASP A 14 16.42 -9.16 -8.55
C ASP A 14 16.69 -9.27 -7.05
N ALA A 15 15.90 -8.56 -6.23
CA ALA A 15 15.96 -8.65 -4.78
C ALA A 15 15.22 -9.88 -4.22
N ILE A 16 14.43 -10.58 -5.03
CA ILE A 16 13.72 -11.79 -4.58
C ILE A 16 14.74 -12.90 -4.31
N HIS A 17 14.83 -13.34 -3.05
CA HIS A 17 15.77 -14.36 -2.65
C HIS A 17 15.21 -15.22 -1.50
N LYS A 18 15.54 -16.53 -1.46
CA LYS A 18 15.13 -17.46 -0.38
C LYS A 18 15.64 -16.98 0.99
N ASN A 19 16.87 -16.49 1.05
CA ASN A 19 17.42 -15.89 2.26
C ASN A 19 17.06 -14.39 2.29
N ARG A 20 16.24 -13.98 3.27
CA ARG A 20 15.75 -12.60 3.46
C ARG A 20 16.89 -11.58 3.58
N LEU A 21 17.95 -11.91 4.32
CA LEU A 21 19.11 -11.01 4.48
C LEU A 21 19.85 -10.79 3.15
N ALA A 22 19.98 -11.82 2.33
CA ALA A 22 20.58 -11.69 1.00
C ALA A 22 19.71 -10.82 0.07
N GLY A 23 18.39 -10.98 0.15
CA GLY A 23 17.45 -10.12 -0.59
C GLY A 23 17.53 -8.66 -0.17
N ILE A 24 17.52 -8.38 1.15
CA ILE A 24 17.70 -7.04 1.71
C ILE A 24 19.04 -6.43 1.25
N TRP A 25 20.13 -7.20 1.25
CA TRP A 25 21.43 -6.73 0.76
C TRP A 25 21.42 -6.40 -0.75
N ARG A 26 20.65 -7.15 -1.56
CA ARG A 26 20.46 -6.84 -2.98
C ARG A 26 19.66 -5.57 -3.19
N MET A 27 18.64 -5.30 -2.38
CA MET A 27 17.89 -4.03 -2.44
C MET A 27 18.76 -2.79 -2.21
N MET A 28 19.89 -2.95 -1.50
CA MET A 28 20.85 -1.89 -1.23
C MET A 28 21.79 -1.60 -2.41
N THR A 29 21.62 -2.22 -3.58
CA THR A 29 22.42 -1.90 -4.77
C THR A 29 22.41 -0.39 -5.00
N ASP A 30 23.61 0.19 -5.26
CA ASP A 30 23.93 1.63 -5.34
C ASP A 30 24.04 2.35 -3.97
N PHE A 31 23.47 1.81 -2.91
CA PHE A 31 23.56 2.35 -1.55
C PHE A 31 24.49 1.55 -0.63
N ARG A 32 25.12 0.48 -1.12
CA ARG A 32 26.01 -0.38 -0.31
C ARG A 32 27.21 0.38 0.23
N LEU A 33 27.86 1.19 -0.62
CA LEU A 33 29.04 1.96 -0.20
C LEU A 33 28.71 2.99 0.89
N PRO A 34 27.69 3.85 0.75
CA PRO A 34 27.24 4.72 1.83
C PRO A 34 26.92 3.97 3.14
N TYR A 35 26.29 2.79 3.04
CA TYR A 35 25.92 2.01 4.22
C TYR A 35 27.12 1.37 4.92
N VAL A 36 28.09 0.88 4.16
CA VAL A 36 29.38 0.41 4.69
C VAL A 36 30.13 1.57 5.35
N ALA A 37 30.18 2.74 4.72
CA ALA A 37 30.78 3.93 5.31
C ALA A 37 30.06 4.36 6.62
N ALA A 38 28.74 4.22 6.69
CA ALA A 38 27.98 4.43 7.93
C ALA A 38 28.44 3.48 9.05
N THR A 39 28.64 2.20 8.73
CA THR A 39 29.09 1.19 9.68
C THR A 39 30.53 1.45 10.13
N VAL A 40 31.42 1.84 9.23
CA VAL A 40 32.82 2.22 9.57
C VAL A 40 32.84 3.46 10.46
N SER A 41 32.07 4.49 10.14
CA SER A 41 31.94 5.70 10.97
C SER A 41 31.40 5.37 12.37
N LEU A 42 30.47 4.40 12.47
CA LEU A 42 29.97 3.92 13.75
C LEU A 42 31.06 3.19 14.55
N ALA A 43 31.88 2.37 13.91
CA ALA A 43 33.00 1.69 14.56
C ALA A 43 34.04 2.69 15.07
N THR A 44 34.35 3.73 14.27
CA THR A 44 35.24 4.82 14.68
C THR A 44 34.68 5.57 15.89
N SER A 45 33.40 5.87 15.92
CA SER A 45 32.70 6.48 17.06
C SER A 45 32.81 5.60 18.32
N ALA A 46 32.59 4.30 18.19
CA ALA A 46 32.67 3.34 19.30
C ALA A 46 34.10 3.22 19.84
N LEU A 47 35.10 3.19 18.95
CA LEU A 47 36.54 3.19 19.34
C LEU A 47 36.91 4.46 20.09
N ALA A 48 36.53 5.64 19.57
CA ALA A 48 36.76 6.92 20.23
C ALA A 48 36.17 6.96 21.64
N LYS A 49 34.94 6.47 21.79
CA LYS A 49 34.24 6.35 23.08
C LYS A 49 34.98 5.47 24.08
N THR A 50 35.44 4.31 23.65
CA THR A 50 36.24 3.40 24.47
C THR A 50 37.60 4.04 24.83
N SER A 51 38.24 4.75 23.89
CA SER A 51 39.51 5.43 24.10
C SER A 51 39.43 6.54 25.14
N VAL A 52 38.27 7.16 25.37
CA VAL A 52 38.05 8.12 26.46
C VAL A 52 38.38 7.47 27.82
N TYR A 53 37.96 6.23 28.06
CA TYR A 53 38.22 5.51 29.30
C TYR A 53 39.69 5.06 29.41
N LEU A 54 40.30 4.71 28.29
CA LEU A 54 41.76 4.40 28.28
C LEU A 54 42.60 5.67 28.52
N LEU A 55 42.19 6.83 28.01
CA LEU A 55 42.82 8.10 28.32
C LEU A 55 42.61 8.47 29.80
N LEU A 56 41.45 8.19 30.38
CA LEU A 56 41.16 8.38 31.80
C LEU A 56 42.06 7.47 32.67
N ARG A 57 42.27 6.21 32.26
CA ARG A 57 43.25 5.31 32.86
C ARG A 57 44.65 5.95 32.90
N PHE A 58 45.14 6.37 31.72
CA PHE A 58 46.44 7.01 31.60
C PHE A 58 46.56 8.26 32.51
N PHE A 59 45.52 9.08 32.54
CA PHE A 59 45.47 10.26 33.40
C PHE A 59 45.56 9.90 34.88
N ALA A 60 44.79 8.91 35.32
CA ALA A 60 44.79 8.51 36.73
C ALA A 60 46.13 7.93 37.16
N ASP A 61 46.71 7.00 36.40
CA ASP A 61 47.94 6.32 36.77
C ASP A 61 49.19 7.20 36.62
N ASN A 62 49.33 7.82 35.46
CA ASN A 62 50.59 8.51 35.13
C ASN A 62 50.61 9.94 35.68
N VAL A 63 49.50 10.67 35.64
CA VAL A 63 49.49 12.08 36.02
C VAL A 63 49.11 12.27 37.49
N LEU A 64 48.00 11.61 37.96
CA LEU A 64 47.58 11.80 39.35
C LEU A 64 48.45 11.01 40.35
N VAL A 65 48.77 9.75 40.06
CA VAL A 65 49.51 8.89 40.97
C VAL A 65 51.02 9.11 40.81
N GLN A 66 51.57 8.98 39.59
CA GLN A 66 53.01 9.06 39.34
C GLN A 66 53.52 10.48 39.13
N LYS A 67 52.61 11.50 39.01
CA LYS A 67 52.94 12.92 38.79
C LYS A 67 53.77 13.16 37.53
N GLN A 68 53.67 12.31 36.51
CA GLN A 68 54.34 12.50 35.23
C GLN A 68 53.85 13.79 34.54
N MET A 69 54.80 14.56 33.97
CA MET A 69 54.47 15.74 33.17
C MET A 69 54.59 15.44 31.67
N LEU A 70 53.54 15.78 30.92
CA LEU A 70 53.50 15.74 29.45
C LEU A 70 54.00 17.04 28.79
N GLY A 71 54.50 17.98 29.59
CA GLY A 71 55.10 19.27 29.21
C GLY A 71 55.98 19.83 30.28
N SER A 72 56.42 21.09 30.14
CA SER A 72 57.29 21.77 31.10
C SER A 72 56.60 22.14 32.43
N THR A 73 55.25 22.13 32.47
CA THR A 73 54.47 22.47 33.66
C THR A 73 53.24 21.53 33.80
N MET A 74 52.73 21.39 35.02
CA MET A 74 51.53 20.62 35.30
C MET A 74 50.30 21.18 34.56
N THR A 75 50.23 22.50 34.42
CA THR A 75 49.17 23.18 33.65
C THR A 75 49.16 22.75 32.18
N GLN A 76 50.33 22.63 31.55
CA GLN A 76 50.42 22.13 30.17
C GLN A 76 50.00 20.67 30.06
N THR A 77 50.32 19.83 31.06
CA THR A 77 49.89 18.45 31.12
C THR A 77 48.35 18.33 31.15
N PHE A 78 47.69 19.11 32.00
CA PHE A 78 46.21 19.15 32.02
C PHE A 78 45.63 19.67 30.72
N LEU A 79 46.25 20.67 30.08
CA LEU A 79 45.80 21.18 28.79
C LEU A 79 45.86 20.11 27.71
N TRP A 80 46.96 19.37 27.58
CA TRP A 80 47.09 18.30 26.58
C TRP A 80 46.11 17.15 26.79
N ILE A 81 45.87 16.76 28.03
CA ILE A 81 44.88 15.74 28.35
C ILE A 81 43.45 16.24 28.05
N GLY A 82 43.14 17.49 28.42
CA GLY A 82 41.85 18.13 28.08
C GLY A 82 41.64 18.20 26.58
N LEU A 83 42.66 18.57 25.79
CA LEU A 83 42.58 18.53 24.33
C LEU A 83 42.40 17.11 23.80
N GLY A 84 43.00 16.10 24.43
CA GLY A 84 42.78 14.69 24.09
C GLY A 84 41.32 14.26 24.30
N PHE A 85 40.71 14.62 25.43
CA PHE A 85 39.27 14.35 25.68
C PHE A 85 38.36 15.06 24.67
N ILE A 86 38.64 16.34 24.38
CA ILE A 86 37.88 17.11 23.38
C ILE A 86 38.03 16.48 21.99
N GLY A 87 39.25 16.11 21.59
CA GLY A 87 39.48 15.43 20.31
C GLY A 87 38.74 14.12 20.17
N LEU A 88 38.77 13.26 21.20
CA LEU A 88 38.03 12.01 21.23
C LEU A 88 36.49 12.24 21.18
N ALA A 89 35.99 13.26 21.91
CA ALA A 89 34.57 13.60 21.87
C ALA A 89 34.14 14.11 20.48
N LEU A 90 34.97 14.89 19.81
CA LEU A 90 34.73 15.34 18.44
C LEU A 90 34.71 14.17 17.45
N ILE A 91 35.61 13.20 17.59
CA ILE A 91 35.63 11.98 16.75
C ILE A 91 34.40 11.12 17.04
N GLU A 92 34.03 10.92 18.32
CA GLU A 92 32.82 10.17 18.70
C GLU A 92 31.58 10.81 18.13
N GLY A 93 31.38 12.12 18.36
CA GLY A 93 30.22 12.87 17.89
C GLY A 93 30.15 12.95 16.37
N GLY A 94 31.28 13.29 15.71
CA GLY A 94 31.37 13.34 14.26
C GLY A 94 31.12 11.99 13.58
N GLY A 95 31.70 10.91 14.12
CA GLY A 95 31.48 9.54 13.63
C GLY A 95 30.04 9.09 13.81
N SER A 96 29.45 9.40 14.95
CA SER A 96 28.03 9.08 15.22
C SER A 96 27.08 9.85 14.29
N PHE A 97 27.33 11.16 14.09
CA PHE A 97 26.58 12.00 13.15
C PHE A 97 26.69 11.50 11.71
N LEU A 98 27.90 11.22 11.24
CA LEU A 98 28.13 10.74 9.88
C LEU A 98 27.47 9.38 9.64
N SER A 99 27.57 8.46 10.61
CA SER A 99 26.88 7.17 10.56
C SER A 99 25.36 7.34 10.43
N GLY A 100 24.74 8.18 11.28
CA GLY A 100 23.31 8.44 11.23
C GLY A 100 22.87 9.08 9.90
N ARG A 101 23.64 10.08 9.41
CA ARG A 101 23.36 10.75 8.13
C ARG A 101 23.42 9.79 6.94
N LEU A 102 24.44 8.95 6.86
CA LEU A 102 24.60 7.99 5.76
C LEU A 102 23.58 6.86 5.83
N ALA A 103 23.21 6.40 7.03
CA ALA A 103 22.15 5.44 7.21
C ALA A 103 20.77 5.99 6.78
N ALA A 104 20.46 7.23 7.18
CA ALA A 104 19.22 7.90 6.76
C ALA A 104 19.19 8.13 5.24
N TYR A 105 20.29 8.61 4.64
CA TYR A 105 20.41 8.76 3.20
C TYR A 105 20.13 7.46 2.45
N THR A 106 20.72 6.35 2.92
CA THR A 106 20.49 5.01 2.34
C THR A 106 19.04 4.57 2.48
N ALA A 107 18.47 4.72 3.68
CA ALA A 107 17.11 4.32 3.97
C ALA A 107 16.08 5.08 3.11
N GLU A 108 16.20 6.41 3.03
CA GLU A 108 15.31 7.25 2.23
C GLU A 108 15.47 6.98 0.72
N GLY A 109 16.70 6.76 0.25
CA GLY A 109 17.00 6.44 -1.13
C GLY A 109 16.35 5.11 -1.56
N ILE A 110 16.48 4.06 -0.75
CA ILE A 110 15.85 2.75 -1.00
C ILE A 110 14.32 2.89 -0.94
N THR A 111 13.79 3.59 0.05
CA THR A 111 12.36 3.81 0.24
C THR A 111 11.72 4.51 -0.96
N ARG A 112 12.35 5.58 -1.45
CA ARG A 112 11.89 6.29 -2.64
C ARG A 112 11.83 5.35 -3.85
N ARG A 113 12.94 4.66 -4.17
CA ARG A 113 12.98 3.71 -5.29
C ARG A 113 11.93 2.62 -5.18
N LEU A 114 11.73 2.11 -3.96
CA LEU A 114 10.77 1.04 -3.72
C LEU A 114 9.32 1.52 -3.91
N ARG A 115 8.99 2.73 -3.43
CA ARG A 115 7.65 3.32 -3.66
C ARG A 115 7.38 3.58 -5.12
N ASP A 116 8.35 4.17 -5.85
CA ASP A 116 8.22 4.42 -7.28
C ASP A 116 8.00 3.12 -8.05
N PHE A 117 8.80 2.07 -7.74
CA PHE A 117 8.67 0.76 -8.35
C PHE A 117 7.32 0.09 -8.02
N LEU A 118 6.92 0.08 -6.74
CA LEU A 118 5.66 -0.54 -6.31
C LEU A 118 4.45 0.16 -6.94
N PHE A 119 4.46 1.48 -7.02
CA PHE A 119 3.38 2.22 -7.65
C PHE A 119 3.24 1.85 -9.13
N ASP A 120 4.34 1.88 -9.90
CA ASP A 120 4.34 1.45 -11.31
C ASP A 120 3.94 -0.04 -11.44
N HIS A 121 4.47 -0.89 -10.56
CA HIS A 121 4.20 -2.32 -10.61
C HIS A 121 2.73 -2.64 -10.36
N ILE A 122 2.14 -2.08 -9.31
CA ILE A 122 0.73 -2.29 -8.93
C ILE A 122 -0.20 -1.81 -10.05
N GLN A 123 0.07 -0.66 -10.68
CA GLN A 123 -0.73 -0.17 -11.81
C GLN A 123 -0.72 -1.10 -13.03
N ARG A 124 0.27 -1.98 -13.12
CA ARG A 124 0.43 -2.93 -14.24
C ARG A 124 0.09 -4.37 -13.88
N LEU A 125 -0.38 -4.64 -12.66
CA LEU A 125 -0.87 -5.97 -12.29
C LEU A 125 -2.19 -6.28 -12.98
N SER A 126 -2.50 -7.57 -13.13
CA SER A 126 -3.73 -8.02 -13.77
C SER A 126 -4.98 -7.56 -13.01
N PHE A 127 -6.08 -7.39 -13.72
CA PHE A 127 -7.36 -7.04 -13.12
C PHE A 127 -7.82 -8.11 -12.11
N SER A 128 -7.53 -9.39 -12.40
CA SER A 128 -7.83 -10.50 -11.48
C SER A 128 -7.13 -10.34 -10.13
N TYR A 129 -5.89 -9.87 -10.11
CA TYR A 129 -5.18 -9.60 -8.86
C TYR A 129 -5.85 -8.49 -8.04
N HIS A 130 -6.26 -7.40 -8.71
CA HIS A 130 -6.97 -6.29 -8.05
C HIS A 130 -8.35 -6.69 -7.53
N SER A 131 -9.04 -7.60 -8.21
CA SER A 131 -10.35 -8.11 -7.76
C SER A 131 -10.25 -9.00 -6.51
N GLN A 132 -9.12 -9.72 -6.35
CA GLN A 132 -8.88 -10.63 -5.22
C GLN A 132 -8.24 -9.95 -4.02
N THR A 133 -7.50 -8.86 -4.25
CA THR A 133 -6.73 -8.17 -3.20
C THR A 133 -7.43 -6.89 -2.78
N PRO A 134 -7.86 -6.75 -1.52
CA PRO A 134 -8.47 -5.52 -1.04
C PRO A 134 -7.52 -4.32 -1.21
N THR A 135 -8.06 -3.19 -1.69
CA THR A 135 -7.29 -1.95 -1.88
C THR A 135 -6.59 -1.49 -0.60
N GLY A 136 -7.25 -1.68 0.56
CA GLY A 136 -6.66 -1.34 1.86
C GLY A 136 -5.37 -2.11 2.17
N ASP A 137 -5.29 -3.40 1.81
CA ASP A 137 -4.08 -4.21 1.98
C ASP A 137 -2.94 -3.70 1.09
N LEU A 138 -3.23 -3.32 -0.15
CA LEU A 138 -2.23 -2.72 -1.03
C LEU A 138 -1.71 -1.37 -0.51
N ILE A 139 -2.59 -0.53 0.02
CA ILE A 139 -2.22 0.74 0.65
C ILE A 139 -1.33 0.49 1.87
N GLU A 140 -1.71 -0.44 2.77
CA GLU A 140 -0.91 -0.81 3.94
C GLU A 140 0.50 -1.25 3.54
N ARG A 141 0.62 -2.08 2.51
CA ARG A 141 1.91 -2.57 2.03
C ARG A 141 2.78 -1.45 1.46
N VAL A 142 2.23 -0.55 0.63
CA VAL A 142 2.99 0.56 0.03
C VAL A 142 3.36 1.64 1.05
N THR A 143 2.61 1.77 2.14
CA THR A 143 2.85 2.75 3.21
C THR A 143 3.57 2.13 4.40
N SER A 144 2.86 1.34 5.21
CA SER A 144 3.33 0.85 6.52
C SER A 144 4.48 -0.15 6.40
N ASP A 145 4.40 -1.11 5.44
CA ASP A 145 5.47 -2.09 5.24
C ASP A 145 6.74 -1.46 4.66
N VAL A 146 6.59 -0.49 3.75
CA VAL A 146 7.73 0.28 3.23
C VAL A 146 8.37 1.12 4.33
N ASP A 147 7.57 1.72 5.23
CA ASP A 147 8.08 2.46 6.39
C ASP A 147 8.76 1.55 7.42
N ALA A 148 8.27 0.34 7.64
CA ALA A 148 8.94 -0.64 8.49
C ALA A 148 10.32 -1.02 7.93
N LEU A 149 10.43 -1.18 6.62
CA LEU A 149 11.70 -1.44 5.96
C LEU A 149 12.64 -0.22 6.02
N ARG A 150 12.12 0.99 5.89
CA ARG A 150 12.88 2.24 6.10
C ARG A 150 13.49 2.29 7.49
N ARG A 151 12.68 2.05 8.54
CA ARG A 151 13.18 1.98 9.93
C ARG A 151 14.18 0.87 10.15
N PHE A 152 14.03 -0.25 9.45
CA PHE A 152 15.02 -1.31 9.50
C PHE A 152 16.42 -0.81 9.08
N PHE A 153 16.53 -0.12 7.95
CA PHE A 153 17.81 0.40 7.47
C PHE A 153 18.33 1.58 8.28
N SER A 154 17.47 2.54 8.66
CA SER A 154 17.90 3.77 9.32
C SER A 154 18.26 3.58 10.79
N GLU A 155 17.58 2.66 11.49
CA GLU A 155 17.65 2.59 12.95
C GLU A 155 18.04 1.19 13.45
N GLN A 156 17.35 0.15 12.97
CA GLN A 156 17.41 -1.16 13.61
C GLN A 156 18.71 -1.90 13.27
N ALA A 157 19.09 -1.98 12.01
CA ALA A 157 20.32 -2.66 11.59
C ALA A 157 21.56 -1.91 12.08
N ILE A 158 21.56 -0.57 12.01
CA ILE A 158 22.62 0.28 12.59
C ILE A 158 22.64 0.15 14.12
N GLY A 159 21.45 0.09 14.76
CA GLY A 159 21.33 -0.11 16.21
C GLY A 159 21.92 -1.44 16.68
N VAL A 160 21.61 -2.54 15.99
CA VAL A 160 22.25 -3.85 16.25
C VAL A 160 23.75 -3.76 16.07
N GLY A 161 24.21 -3.18 14.94
CA GLY A 161 25.63 -2.97 14.67
C GLY A 161 26.33 -2.18 15.78
N ARG A 162 25.70 -1.10 16.27
CA ARG A 162 26.21 -0.29 17.39
C ARG A 162 26.39 -1.11 18.66
N ILE A 163 25.39 -1.88 19.04
CA ILE A 163 25.43 -2.70 20.27
C ILE A 163 26.52 -3.76 20.15
N VAL A 164 26.62 -4.44 19.01
CA VAL A 164 27.63 -5.48 18.76
C VAL A 164 29.05 -4.87 18.77
N LEU A 165 29.27 -3.76 18.08
CA LEU A 165 30.56 -3.09 18.03
C LEU A 165 30.99 -2.59 19.43
N LEU A 166 30.10 -1.90 20.15
CA LEU A 166 30.41 -1.44 21.53
C LEU A 166 30.72 -2.60 22.45
N PHE A 167 30.00 -3.71 22.34
CA PHE A 167 30.26 -4.90 23.13
C PHE A 167 31.67 -5.43 22.90
N PHE A 168 32.04 -5.75 21.66
CA PHE A 168 33.35 -6.34 21.36
C PHE A 168 34.51 -5.39 21.61
N ILE A 169 34.34 -4.09 21.31
CA ILE A 169 35.40 -3.09 21.55
C ILE A 169 35.62 -2.89 23.05
N ASN A 170 34.55 -2.70 23.84
CA ASN A 170 34.71 -2.54 25.30
C ASN A 170 35.19 -3.82 25.98
N TRP A 171 34.69 -4.98 25.55
CA TRP A 171 35.19 -6.26 26.06
C TRP A 171 36.67 -6.47 25.77
N GLY A 172 37.09 -6.19 24.53
CA GLY A 172 38.51 -6.21 24.16
C GLY A 172 39.37 -5.23 24.99
N ALA A 173 38.85 -4.04 25.25
CA ALA A 173 39.53 -3.07 26.12
C ALA A 173 39.65 -3.55 27.59
N ILE A 174 38.62 -4.20 28.13
CA ILE A 174 38.65 -4.80 29.47
C ILE A 174 39.63 -5.97 29.51
N LEU A 175 39.64 -6.85 28.49
CA LEU A 175 40.61 -7.94 28.38
C LEU A 175 42.05 -7.43 28.30
N TYR A 176 42.29 -6.31 27.63
CA TYR A 176 43.60 -5.64 27.57
C TYR A 176 44.03 -5.11 28.94
N ILE A 177 43.10 -4.61 29.77
CA ILE A 177 43.37 -4.20 31.14
C ILE A 177 43.69 -5.42 32.02
N ASN A 178 42.79 -6.40 32.08
CA ASN A 178 42.96 -7.61 32.85
C ASN A 178 42.05 -8.73 32.34
N VAL A 179 42.60 -9.90 32.06
CA VAL A 179 41.88 -11.05 31.50
C VAL A 179 40.81 -11.59 32.46
N LYS A 180 41.08 -11.62 33.79
CA LYS A 180 40.09 -12.06 34.79
C LYS A 180 38.86 -11.15 34.78
N LEU A 181 39.07 -9.82 34.77
CA LEU A 181 38.00 -8.81 34.70
C LEU A 181 37.21 -8.96 33.41
N GLY A 182 37.85 -9.21 32.26
CA GLY A 182 37.19 -9.43 30.97
C GLY A 182 36.20 -10.56 30.98
N TRP A 183 36.55 -11.71 31.56
CA TRP A 183 35.65 -12.86 31.64
C TRP A 183 34.53 -12.65 32.67
N ILE A 184 34.83 -12.08 33.85
CA ILE A 184 33.80 -11.75 34.86
C ILE A 184 32.74 -10.80 34.31
N SER A 185 33.16 -9.83 33.47
CA SER A 185 32.25 -8.85 32.87
C SER A 185 31.18 -9.43 31.93
N VAL A 186 31.41 -10.63 31.38
CA VAL A 186 30.51 -11.27 30.41
C VAL A 186 29.73 -12.45 30.96
N VAL A 187 29.99 -12.89 32.19
CA VAL A 187 29.36 -14.08 32.80
C VAL A 187 27.83 -13.99 32.80
N THR A 188 27.24 -12.84 33.11
CA THR A 188 25.79 -12.67 33.16
C THR A 188 25.18 -12.29 31.80
N MET A 189 25.98 -12.04 30.77
CA MET A 189 25.49 -11.61 29.46
C MET A 189 24.50 -12.60 28.81
N PRO A 190 24.74 -13.93 28.81
CA PRO A 190 23.76 -14.87 28.28
C PRO A 190 22.41 -14.80 28.99
N LEU A 191 22.43 -14.61 30.32
CA LEU A 191 21.21 -14.47 31.11
C LEU A 191 20.45 -13.19 30.76
N ILE A 192 21.15 -12.06 30.66
CA ILE A 192 20.56 -10.76 30.30
C ILE A 192 19.93 -10.83 28.91
N LEU A 193 20.64 -11.41 27.94
CA LEU A 193 20.15 -11.58 26.59
C LEU A 193 18.91 -12.48 26.54
N TRP A 194 18.95 -13.59 27.27
CA TRP A 194 17.80 -14.52 27.36
C TRP A 194 16.58 -13.83 27.99
N VAL A 195 16.75 -13.13 29.11
CA VAL A 195 15.67 -12.36 29.77
C VAL A 195 15.10 -11.30 28.81
N SER A 196 15.97 -10.52 28.14
CA SER A 196 15.56 -9.51 27.17
C SER A 196 14.73 -10.12 26.03
N LEU A 197 15.22 -11.17 25.37
CA LEU A 197 14.51 -11.82 24.26
C LEU A 197 13.17 -12.41 24.71
N TRP A 198 13.14 -13.06 25.88
CA TRP A 198 11.92 -13.64 26.44
C TRP A 198 10.86 -12.56 26.75
N PHE A 199 11.30 -11.46 27.36
CA PHE A 199 10.41 -10.35 27.72
C PHE A 199 9.86 -9.63 26.48
N PHE A 200 10.74 -9.24 25.56
CA PHE A 200 10.31 -8.51 24.36
C PHE A 200 9.42 -9.36 23.46
N LYS A 201 9.62 -10.68 23.39
CA LYS A 201 8.69 -11.57 22.69
C LYS A 201 7.28 -11.54 23.29
N ARG A 202 7.17 -11.47 24.62
CA ARG A 202 5.88 -11.34 25.32
C ARG A 202 5.25 -9.96 25.18
N VAL A 203 6.07 -8.92 25.29
CA VAL A 203 5.62 -7.54 25.07
C VAL A 203 5.09 -7.36 23.66
N THR A 204 5.76 -7.93 22.65
CA THR A 204 5.28 -7.87 21.25
C THR A 204 3.90 -8.53 21.11
N LYS A 205 3.71 -9.72 21.69
CA LYS A 205 2.41 -10.38 21.66
C LYS A 205 1.32 -9.58 22.38
N ALA A 206 1.64 -9.04 23.56
CA ALA A 206 0.70 -8.17 24.29
C ALA A 206 0.35 -6.91 23.49
N TYR A 207 1.31 -6.36 22.76
CA TYR A 207 1.10 -5.22 21.86
C TYR A 207 0.20 -5.58 20.67
N GLU A 208 0.42 -6.74 20.03
CA GLU A 208 -0.45 -7.26 18.98
C GLU A 208 -1.90 -7.44 19.45
N ASP A 209 -2.09 -8.03 20.63
CA ASP A 209 -3.40 -8.22 21.24
C ASP A 209 -4.10 -6.88 21.57
N TYR A 210 -3.33 -5.88 21.99
CA TYR A 210 -3.82 -4.52 22.23
C TYR A 210 -4.21 -3.84 20.91
N GLN A 211 -3.37 -3.92 19.89
CA GLN A 211 -3.62 -3.34 18.55
C GLN A 211 -4.86 -3.98 17.88
N ALA A 212 -5.01 -5.29 18.00
CA ALA A 212 -6.19 -5.99 17.48
C ALA A 212 -7.48 -5.46 18.13
N GLN A 213 -7.45 -5.20 19.46
CA GLN A 213 -8.60 -4.63 20.16
C GLN A 213 -8.83 -3.15 19.84
N GLU A 214 -7.76 -2.39 19.59
CA GLU A 214 -7.84 -1.01 19.07
C GLU A 214 -8.56 -0.97 17.73
N ALA A 215 -8.26 -1.90 16.83
CA ALA A 215 -8.91 -2.00 15.53
C ALA A 215 -10.42 -2.28 15.69
N VAL A 216 -10.81 -3.22 16.59
CA VAL A 216 -12.24 -3.50 16.89
C VAL A 216 -12.94 -2.25 17.40
N LEU A 217 -12.36 -1.55 18.37
CA LEU A 217 -12.94 -0.32 18.92
C LEU A 217 -13.07 0.79 17.87
N SER A 218 -12.05 0.95 17.02
CA SER A 218 -12.05 1.92 15.92
C SER A 218 -13.13 1.61 14.89
N THR A 219 -13.34 0.32 14.57
CA THR A 219 -14.42 -0.12 13.68
C THR A 219 -15.78 0.18 14.29
N THR A 220 -16.01 -0.14 15.55
CA THR A 220 -17.26 0.20 16.27
C THR A 220 -17.53 1.70 16.24
N LEU A 221 -16.51 2.53 16.47
CA LEU A 221 -16.62 3.98 16.38
C LEU A 221 -16.95 4.47 14.96
N GLN A 222 -16.25 3.96 13.95
CA GLN A 222 -16.46 4.33 12.55
C GLN A 222 -17.86 3.94 12.07
N GLU A 223 -18.34 2.74 12.39
CA GLU A 223 -19.70 2.29 12.08
C GLU A 223 -20.74 3.24 12.68
N ASN A 224 -20.58 3.60 13.95
CA ASN A 224 -21.50 4.49 14.66
C ASN A 224 -21.49 5.92 14.09
N LEU A 225 -20.33 6.46 13.74
CA LEU A 225 -20.23 7.80 13.12
C LEU A 225 -20.83 7.81 11.71
N THR A 226 -20.58 6.77 10.93
CA THR A 226 -21.15 6.63 9.57
C THR A 226 -22.66 6.41 9.64
N GLY A 227 -23.12 5.57 10.55
CA GLY A 227 -24.51 5.22 10.76
C GLY A 227 -25.28 6.11 11.75
N VAL A 228 -24.75 7.28 12.15
CA VAL A 228 -25.32 8.10 13.22
C VAL A 228 -26.79 8.49 12.99
N ARG A 229 -27.19 8.68 11.74
CA ARG A 229 -28.58 8.96 11.38
C ARG A 229 -29.50 7.79 11.72
N VAL A 230 -29.02 6.55 11.47
CA VAL A 230 -29.77 5.32 11.80
C VAL A 230 -29.88 5.17 13.32
N VAL A 231 -28.77 5.32 14.04
CA VAL A 231 -28.75 5.25 15.50
C VAL A 231 -29.74 6.24 16.12
N LYS A 232 -29.78 7.49 15.60
CA LYS A 232 -30.72 8.53 16.04
C LYS A 232 -32.17 8.22 15.64
N ALA A 233 -32.41 7.76 14.41
CA ALA A 233 -33.75 7.46 13.93
C ALA A 233 -34.44 6.33 14.73
N PHE A 234 -33.65 5.36 15.19
CA PHE A 234 -34.17 4.24 16.01
C PHE A 234 -33.98 4.45 17.53
N ALA A 235 -33.49 5.63 17.98
CA ALA A 235 -33.24 5.95 19.39
C ALA A 235 -32.37 4.87 20.11
N ARG A 236 -31.34 4.33 19.43
CA ARG A 236 -30.50 3.22 19.93
C ARG A 236 -29.17 3.67 20.54
N GLN A 237 -29.06 4.93 20.99
CA GLN A 237 -27.82 5.49 21.56
C GLN A 237 -27.30 4.67 22.75
N ASP A 238 -28.17 4.27 23.66
CA ASP A 238 -27.78 3.51 24.86
C ASP A 238 -27.25 2.10 24.49
N TYR A 239 -27.84 1.48 23.48
CA TYR A 239 -27.37 0.17 22.99
C TYR A 239 -25.97 0.28 22.39
N GLU A 240 -25.75 1.26 21.54
CA GLU A 240 -24.43 1.47 20.92
C GLU A 240 -23.39 1.90 21.96
N MET A 241 -23.78 2.68 22.96
CA MET A 241 -22.90 3.04 24.08
C MET A 241 -22.46 1.82 24.90
N GLN A 242 -23.36 0.90 25.18
CA GLN A 242 -23.01 -0.35 25.88
C GLN A 242 -22.06 -1.23 25.07
N LYS A 243 -22.27 -1.32 23.74
CA LYS A 243 -21.37 -2.04 22.82
C LYS A 243 -19.97 -1.41 22.84
N PHE A 244 -19.90 -0.09 22.71
CA PHE A 244 -18.64 0.67 22.76
C PHE A 244 -17.92 0.51 24.10
N GLU A 245 -18.63 0.60 25.21
CA GLU A 245 -18.06 0.46 26.55
C GLU A 245 -17.45 -0.92 26.77
N LYS A 246 -18.11 -1.98 26.30
CA LYS A 246 -17.57 -3.34 26.34
C LYS A 246 -16.24 -3.46 25.59
N ASP A 247 -16.17 -2.93 24.37
CA ASP A 247 -14.96 -2.98 23.53
C ASP A 247 -13.84 -2.12 24.14
N ASN A 248 -14.20 -0.95 24.69
CA ASN A 248 -13.28 -0.04 25.36
C ASN A 248 -12.73 -0.63 26.67
N TRP A 249 -13.60 -1.32 27.45
CA TRP A 249 -13.15 -2.05 28.65
C TRP A 249 -12.13 -3.14 28.31
N LEU A 250 -12.39 -3.90 27.26
CA LEU A 250 -11.45 -4.96 26.83
C LEU A 250 -10.11 -4.36 26.35
N LYS A 251 -10.14 -3.23 25.65
CA LYS A 251 -8.95 -2.46 25.29
C LYS A 251 -8.18 -1.99 26.51
N TYR A 252 -8.89 -1.45 27.52
CA TYR A 252 -8.28 -1.06 28.80
C TYR A 252 -7.58 -2.23 29.49
N VAL A 253 -8.21 -3.40 29.57
CA VAL A 253 -7.61 -4.60 30.21
C VAL A 253 -6.33 -5.03 29.48
N LYS A 254 -6.36 -5.09 28.14
CA LYS A 254 -5.18 -5.42 27.34
C LYS A 254 -4.08 -4.36 27.45
N GLY A 255 -4.44 -3.09 27.44
CA GLY A 255 -3.50 -1.97 27.62
C GLY A 255 -2.85 -1.98 29.01
N LYS A 256 -3.63 -2.24 30.05
CA LYS A 256 -3.11 -2.41 31.42
C LYS A 256 -2.08 -3.55 31.49
N PHE A 257 -2.36 -4.70 30.85
CA PHE A 257 -1.44 -5.82 30.81
C PHE A 257 -0.14 -5.46 30.05
N LEU A 258 -0.25 -4.79 28.91
CA LEU A 258 0.89 -4.31 28.13
C LEU A 258 1.79 -3.37 28.96
N LEU A 259 1.17 -2.38 29.62
CA LEU A 259 1.88 -1.44 30.51
C LEU A 259 2.55 -2.16 31.68
N LEU A 260 1.87 -3.14 32.29
CA LEU A 260 2.44 -3.94 33.37
C LEU A 260 3.70 -4.69 32.89
N MET A 261 3.64 -5.31 31.71
CA MET A 261 4.81 -5.98 31.14
C MET A 261 5.98 -5.00 30.91
N HIS A 262 5.70 -3.84 30.33
CA HIS A 262 6.72 -2.79 30.20
C HIS A 262 7.28 -2.32 31.54
N SER A 263 6.43 -2.09 32.53
CA SER A 263 6.84 -1.61 33.86
C SER A 263 7.66 -2.62 34.63
N LEU A 264 7.43 -3.92 34.43
CA LEU A 264 8.21 -4.99 35.10
C LEU A 264 9.58 -5.22 34.46
N PHE A 265 9.71 -4.99 33.16
CA PHE A 265 10.97 -5.25 32.46
C PHE A 265 12.13 -4.43 33.02
N TRP A 266 11.91 -3.10 33.23
CA TRP A 266 12.97 -2.20 33.65
C TRP A 266 13.52 -2.54 35.03
N PRO A 267 12.73 -2.62 36.11
CA PRO A 267 13.25 -2.95 37.44
C PRO A 267 13.91 -4.35 37.49
N LEU A 268 13.33 -5.36 36.84
CA LEU A 268 13.89 -6.70 36.83
C LEU A 268 15.24 -6.74 36.12
N SER A 269 15.34 -6.07 34.96
CA SER A 269 16.59 -5.96 34.25
C SER A 269 17.63 -5.15 35.03
N ASP A 270 17.22 -4.06 35.72
CA ASP A 270 18.12 -3.21 36.51
C ASP A 270 18.67 -3.95 37.74
N ILE A 271 17.91 -4.83 38.38
CA ILE A 271 18.41 -5.67 39.46
C ILE A 271 19.53 -6.60 38.96
N VAL A 272 19.33 -7.27 37.82
CA VAL A 272 20.35 -8.18 37.28
C VAL A 272 21.58 -7.41 36.82
N LEU A 273 21.39 -6.28 36.12
CA LEU A 273 22.49 -5.43 35.64
C LEU A 273 23.23 -4.74 36.76
N GLY A 274 22.50 -4.19 37.74
CA GLY A 274 23.05 -3.53 38.92
C GLY A 274 23.82 -4.53 39.79
N GLY A 275 23.32 -5.75 39.96
CA GLY A 275 24.01 -6.82 40.64
C GLY A 275 25.35 -7.18 39.96
N GLN A 276 25.35 -7.33 38.64
CA GLN A 276 26.58 -7.56 37.86
C GLN A 276 27.56 -6.40 37.98
N MET A 277 27.07 -5.16 37.89
CA MET A 277 27.94 -3.96 38.03
C MET A 277 28.53 -3.89 39.42
N LEU A 278 27.73 -4.04 40.46
CA LEU A 278 28.17 -4.03 41.84
C LEU A 278 29.24 -5.11 42.11
N PHE A 279 28.96 -6.34 41.65
CA PHE A 279 29.91 -7.44 41.77
C PHE A 279 31.24 -7.12 41.05
N GLY A 280 31.16 -6.63 39.80
CA GLY A 280 32.34 -6.26 39.03
C GLY A 280 33.14 -5.13 39.69
N PHE A 281 32.44 -4.09 40.21
CA PHE A 281 33.11 -2.97 40.91
C PHE A 281 33.81 -3.40 42.19
N ILE A 282 33.13 -4.20 43.02
CA ILE A 282 33.73 -4.72 44.28
C ILE A 282 34.91 -5.63 43.94
N PHE A 283 34.77 -6.54 42.98
CA PHE A 283 35.85 -7.45 42.62
C PHE A 283 37.07 -6.68 42.09
N ALA A 284 36.88 -5.71 41.18
CA ALA A 284 37.94 -4.87 40.68
C ALA A 284 38.59 -4.01 41.78
N ALA A 285 37.79 -3.54 42.76
CA ALA A 285 38.33 -2.80 43.91
C ALA A 285 39.24 -3.68 44.77
N PHE A 286 38.86 -4.93 45.06
CA PHE A 286 39.75 -5.86 45.76
C PHE A 286 41.02 -6.14 44.99
N MET A 287 40.96 -6.31 43.65
CA MET A 287 42.18 -6.47 42.82
C MET A 287 43.09 -5.22 42.88
N ALA A 288 42.50 -4.00 42.91
CA ALA A 288 43.26 -2.78 43.04
C ALA A 288 43.92 -2.64 44.42
N ILE A 289 43.22 -2.97 45.48
CA ILE A 289 43.78 -2.97 46.86
C ILE A 289 44.92 -3.99 46.98
N ASN A 290 44.81 -5.16 46.36
CA ASN A 290 45.84 -6.18 46.38
C ASN A 290 46.98 -5.90 45.40
N GLY A 291 46.94 -4.80 44.64
CA GLY A 291 47.98 -4.43 43.67
C GLY A 291 47.99 -5.26 42.38
N GLU A 292 46.92 -6.04 42.11
CA GLU A 292 46.80 -6.81 40.85
C GLU A 292 46.46 -5.93 39.64
N ILE A 293 45.85 -4.77 39.88
CA ILE A 293 45.55 -3.73 38.88
C ILE A 293 45.82 -2.34 39.47
N THR A 294 46.01 -1.36 38.59
CA THR A 294 46.24 0.02 39.00
C THR A 294 44.92 0.74 39.37
N VAL A 295 45.02 1.93 40.00
CA VAL A 295 43.86 2.79 40.26
C VAL A 295 43.23 3.26 38.93
N GLY A 296 44.06 3.58 37.93
CA GLY A 296 43.59 3.94 36.60
C GLY A 296 42.86 2.80 35.89
N ASP A 297 43.36 1.55 36.05
CA ASP A 297 42.68 0.35 35.57
C ASP A 297 41.28 0.21 36.17
N TYR A 298 41.15 0.43 37.48
CA TYR A 298 39.89 0.40 38.19
C TYR A 298 38.89 1.43 37.64
N VAL A 299 39.31 2.68 37.49
CA VAL A 299 38.49 3.78 36.99
C VAL A 299 38.04 3.54 35.55
N ALA A 300 38.95 3.08 34.70
CA ALA A 300 38.63 2.73 33.31
C ALA A 300 37.64 1.57 33.22
N TYR A 301 37.87 0.53 34.03
CA TYR A 301 37.03 -0.65 34.08
C TYR A 301 35.56 -0.32 34.42
N ILE A 302 35.34 0.55 35.43
CA ILE A 302 33.99 1.00 35.80
C ILE A 302 33.27 1.59 34.59
N GLY A 303 33.92 2.51 33.88
CA GLY A 303 33.31 3.14 32.71
C GLY A 303 33.06 2.18 31.54
N LEU A 304 34.06 1.33 31.24
CA LEU A 304 33.93 0.32 30.18
C LEU A 304 32.84 -0.73 30.48
N LEU A 305 32.71 -1.14 31.75
CA LEU A 305 31.69 -2.10 32.16
C LEU A 305 30.27 -1.55 31.96
N ILE A 306 30.03 -0.27 32.27
CA ILE A 306 28.75 0.40 32.04
C ILE A 306 28.37 0.35 30.55
N TRP A 307 29.27 0.71 29.67
CA TRP A 307 29.04 0.72 28.22
C TRP A 307 29.09 -0.66 27.57
N LEU A 308 29.56 -1.67 28.27
CA LEU A 308 29.46 -3.06 27.87
C LEU A 308 28.03 -3.60 28.13
N ILE A 309 27.49 -3.33 29.34
CA ILE A 309 26.29 -3.98 29.86
C ILE A 309 25.00 -3.32 29.33
N PHE A 310 24.86 -2.00 29.48
CA PHE A 310 23.60 -1.31 29.18
C PHE A 310 23.11 -1.46 27.72
N PRO A 311 23.96 -1.42 26.68
CA PRO A 311 23.48 -1.62 25.31
C PRO A 311 22.87 -3.00 25.07
N ILE A 312 23.37 -4.06 25.72
CA ILE A 312 22.88 -5.43 25.51
C ILE A 312 21.45 -5.61 26.00
N ARG A 313 21.05 -4.91 27.06
CA ARG A 313 19.66 -4.91 27.51
C ARG A 313 18.68 -4.52 26.39
N ASN A 314 19.05 -3.56 25.55
CA ASN A 314 18.23 -3.09 24.44
C ASN A 314 18.29 -4.00 23.20
N LEU A 315 19.24 -4.94 23.15
CA LEU A 315 19.43 -5.80 21.98
C LEU A 315 18.18 -6.65 21.69
N GLY A 316 17.52 -7.18 22.73
CA GLY A 316 16.27 -7.94 22.57
C GLY A 316 15.18 -7.13 21.88
N ARG A 317 15.00 -5.87 22.26
CA ARG A 317 14.03 -4.95 21.63
C ARG A 317 14.39 -4.70 20.16
N VAL A 318 15.64 -4.39 19.87
CA VAL A 318 16.09 -4.06 18.51
C VAL A 318 15.98 -5.28 17.59
N ILE A 319 16.27 -6.50 18.08
CA ILE A 319 16.10 -7.75 17.32
C ILE A 319 14.63 -7.97 16.97
N VAL A 320 13.70 -7.80 17.93
CA VAL A 320 12.26 -7.93 17.68
C VAL A 320 11.78 -6.90 16.66
N GLN A 321 12.18 -5.65 16.80
CA GLN A 321 11.86 -4.60 15.83
C GLN A 321 12.46 -4.88 14.44
N ALA A 322 13.69 -5.40 14.36
CA ALA A 322 14.32 -5.79 13.11
C ALA A 322 13.56 -6.95 12.42
N SER A 323 12.99 -7.86 13.20
CA SER A 323 12.17 -8.96 12.64
C SER A 323 10.93 -8.44 11.91
N THR A 324 10.32 -7.34 12.38
CA THR A 324 9.21 -6.67 11.70
C THR A 324 9.62 -6.21 10.29
N GLY A 325 10.78 -5.56 10.16
CA GLY A 325 11.32 -5.17 8.85
C GLY A 325 11.53 -6.35 7.89
N MET A 326 11.94 -7.51 8.43
CA MET A 326 12.10 -8.74 7.62
C MET A 326 10.76 -9.35 7.20
N VAL A 327 9.71 -9.22 8.00
CA VAL A 327 8.35 -9.65 7.64
C VAL A 327 7.81 -8.73 6.57
N SER A 328 7.92 -7.42 6.75
CA SER A 328 7.51 -6.42 5.76
C SER A 328 8.23 -6.59 4.42
N TYR A 329 9.54 -6.90 4.43
CA TYR A 329 10.27 -7.27 3.21
C TYR A 329 9.59 -8.45 2.48
N GLN A 330 9.21 -9.49 3.21
CA GLN A 330 8.54 -10.66 2.60
C GLN A 330 7.20 -10.27 1.96
N ARG A 331 6.35 -9.53 2.68
CA ARG A 331 5.04 -9.06 2.18
C ARG A 331 5.17 -8.20 0.93
N LEU A 332 6.19 -7.33 0.89
CA LEU A 332 6.50 -6.51 -0.29
C LEU A 332 6.98 -7.37 -1.48
N MET A 333 7.85 -8.35 -1.22
CA MET A 333 8.32 -9.25 -2.28
C MET A 333 7.20 -10.14 -2.83
N ASP A 334 6.16 -10.43 -2.07
CA ASP A 334 4.99 -11.16 -2.55
C ASP A 334 4.20 -10.36 -3.60
N ILE A 335 4.18 -9.01 -3.51
CA ILE A 335 3.65 -8.16 -4.58
C ILE A 335 4.61 -8.15 -5.78
N VAL A 336 5.91 -7.94 -5.53
CA VAL A 336 6.93 -7.83 -6.59
C VAL A 336 7.02 -9.10 -7.45
N LYS A 337 6.67 -10.27 -6.88
CA LYS A 337 6.61 -11.56 -7.61
C LYS A 337 5.46 -11.66 -8.59
N GLN A 338 4.40 -10.88 -8.39
CA GLN A 338 3.24 -10.96 -9.28
C GLN A 338 3.64 -10.53 -10.70
N GLU A 339 3.09 -11.21 -11.68
CA GLU A 339 3.36 -10.89 -13.07
C GLU A 339 2.61 -9.64 -13.50
N ARG A 340 3.29 -8.78 -14.25
CA ARG A 340 2.69 -7.60 -14.87
C ARG A 340 1.84 -8.03 -16.05
N GLU A 341 0.74 -7.32 -16.24
CA GLU A 341 -0.07 -7.47 -17.44
C GLU A 341 0.75 -7.04 -18.68
N ASP A 342 0.82 -7.92 -19.68
CA ASP A 342 1.45 -7.58 -20.94
C ASP A 342 0.49 -6.73 -21.79
N LEU A 343 0.75 -5.41 -21.80
CA LEU A 343 -0.08 -4.45 -22.54
C LEU A 343 0.26 -4.36 -24.01
N LEU A 344 1.48 -4.68 -24.40
CA LEU A 344 2.01 -4.53 -25.75
C LEU A 344 2.09 -5.85 -26.51
N GLY A 345 2.02 -6.98 -25.80
CA GLY A 345 2.03 -8.31 -26.39
C GLY A 345 0.79 -8.58 -27.23
N GLY A 346 1.00 -9.19 -28.38
CA GLY A 346 -0.01 -9.60 -29.34
C GLY A 346 0.67 -10.24 -30.54
N ARG A 347 -0.07 -11.06 -31.29
CA ARG A 347 0.45 -11.70 -32.50
C ARG A 347 0.33 -10.81 -33.73
N ILE A 348 -0.55 -9.82 -33.69
CA ILE A 348 -0.80 -8.88 -34.76
C ILE A 348 -0.36 -7.47 -34.38
N GLN A 349 -0.04 -6.66 -35.38
CA GLN A 349 0.19 -5.22 -35.26
C GLN A 349 -0.89 -4.48 -36.05
N PRO A 350 -1.98 -4.02 -35.38
CA PRO A 350 -3.06 -3.32 -36.07
C PRO A 350 -2.56 -2.00 -36.68
N THR A 351 -2.91 -1.74 -37.92
CA THR A 351 -2.46 -0.55 -38.65
C THR A 351 -3.49 0.58 -38.73
N GLY A 352 -4.67 0.39 -38.13
CA GLY A 352 -5.75 1.40 -38.14
C GLY A 352 -6.82 1.05 -37.13
N PRO A 353 -7.89 1.85 -37.01
CA PRO A 353 -9.00 1.58 -36.13
C PRO A 353 -9.77 0.33 -36.60
N VAL A 354 -10.35 -0.41 -35.64
CA VAL A 354 -11.21 -1.57 -35.92
C VAL A 354 -12.53 -1.11 -36.57
N ARG A 355 -13.17 -2.01 -37.32
CA ARG A 355 -14.54 -1.80 -37.83
C ARG A 355 -15.58 -1.99 -36.72
N GLY A 356 -15.29 -2.90 -35.80
CA GLY A 356 -16.12 -3.19 -34.63
C GLY A 356 -17.08 -4.38 -34.82
N GLU A 357 -16.79 -5.30 -35.77
CA GLU A 357 -17.49 -6.57 -35.87
C GLU A 357 -17.04 -7.50 -34.75
N ILE A 358 -17.97 -8.02 -33.94
CA ILE A 358 -17.65 -8.86 -32.78
C ILE A 358 -18.42 -10.19 -32.86
N GLY A 359 -17.68 -11.31 -32.77
CA GLY A 359 -18.23 -12.65 -32.72
C GLY A 359 -17.81 -13.42 -31.49
N PHE A 360 -18.76 -13.98 -30.76
CA PHE A 360 -18.51 -14.95 -29.70
C PHE A 360 -18.78 -16.34 -30.24
N LYS A 361 -17.87 -17.30 -30.04
CA LYS A 361 -17.97 -18.68 -30.46
C LYS A 361 -17.70 -19.62 -29.30
N ASN A 362 -18.75 -20.25 -28.79
CA ASN A 362 -18.70 -21.22 -27.68
C ASN A 362 -17.90 -20.74 -26.47
N VAL A 363 -18.06 -19.45 -26.11
CA VAL A 363 -17.24 -18.80 -25.09
C VAL A 363 -17.69 -19.26 -23.70
N SER A 364 -16.72 -19.74 -22.92
CA SER A 364 -16.90 -20.08 -21.50
C SER A 364 -15.87 -19.37 -20.64
N PHE A 365 -16.25 -19.05 -19.41
CA PHE A 365 -15.39 -18.33 -18.48
C PHE A 365 -15.55 -18.79 -17.04
N ILE A 366 -14.42 -18.98 -16.35
CA ILE A 366 -14.30 -19.27 -14.91
C ILE A 366 -13.35 -18.24 -14.29
N TYR A 367 -13.72 -17.64 -13.16
CA TYR A 367 -12.78 -16.82 -12.39
C TYR A 367 -11.64 -17.67 -11.82
N SER A 368 -10.44 -17.10 -11.69
CA SER A 368 -9.25 -17.80 -11.23
C SER A 368 -9.33 -18.39 -9.81
N ASP A 369 -10.24 -17.88 -8.97
CA ASP A 369 -10.55 -18.36 -7.62
C ASP A 369 -11.76 -19.29 -7.56
N GLY A 370 -12.45 -19.50 -8.69
CA GLY A 370 -13.69 -20.27 -8.81
C GLY A 370 -13.49 -21.64 -9.46
N THR A 371 -14.42 -22.52 -9.19
CA THR A 371 -14.53 -23.83 -9.84
C THR A 371 -15.75 -23.95 -10.76
N LYS A 372 -16.63 -22.92 -10.76
CA LYS A 372 -17.88 -22.91 -11.52
C LYS A 372 -17.80 -21.96 -12.70
N HIS A 373 -18.33 -22.39 -13.82
CA HIS A 373 -18.51 -21.53 -14.98
C HIS A 373 -19.46 -20.38 -14.64
N VAL A 374 -18.98 -19.15 -14.85
CA VAL A 374 -19.81 -17.94 -14.78
C VAL A 374 -20.42 -17.63 -16.13
N ILE A 375 -19.74 -17.98 -17.20
CA ILE A 375 -20.21 -17.95 -18.59
C ILE A 375 -20.06 -19.37 -19.15
N LYS A 376 -21.07 -19.84 -19.87
CA LYS A 376 -21.13 -21.21 -20.40
C LYS A 376 -21.62 -21.19 -21.85
N ASP A 377 -20.72 -21.58 -22.75
CA ASP A 377 -21.03 -21.86 -24.16
C ASP A 377 -21.86 -20.76 -24.83
N ILE A 378 -21.42 -19.51 -24.72
CA ILE A 378 -22.12 -18.37 -25.34
C ILE A 378 -21.60 -18.14 -26.74
N SER A 379 -22.58 -18.10 -27.70
CA SER A 379 -22.31 -17.80 -29.10
C SER A 379 -23.31 -16.77 -29.62
N PHE A 380 -22.81 -15.68 -30.21
CA PHE A 380 -23.57 -14.65 -30.90
C PHE A 380 -22.65 -13.82 -31.79
N HIS A 381 -23.24 -13.03 -32.67
CA HIS A 381 -22.53 -12.16 -33.61
C HIS A 381 -23.20 -10.79 -33.67
N ILE A 382 -22.39 -9.73 -33.67
CA ILE A 382 -22.83 -8.35 -33.77
C ILE A 382 -22.06 -7.65 -34.90
N LYS A 383 -22.75 -6.95 -35.77
CA LYS A 383 -22.16 -6.23 -36.90
C LYS A 383 -21.64 -4.87 -36.46
N PRO A 384 -20.71 -4.26 -37.23
CA PRO A 384 -20.25 -2.91 -36.98
C PRO A 384 -21.41 -1.91 -36.86
N GLY A 385 -21.43 -1.16 -35.75
CA GLY A 385 -22.45 -0.13 -35.51
C GLY A 385 -23.78 -0.63 -34.94
N GLU A 386 -23.99 -1.96 -34.79
CA GLU A 386 -25.17 -2.51 -34.11
C GLU A 386 -25.04 -2.39 -32.57
N SER A 387 -26.19 -2.36 -31.91
CA SER A 387 -26.32 -2.39 -30.46
C SER A 387 -26.85 -3.74 -29.98
N ILE A 388 -26.25 -4.29 -28.92
CA ILE A 388 -26.72 -5.51 -28.26
C ILE A 388 -26.98 -5.25 -26.79
N ALA A 389 -28.20 -5.51 -26.35
CA ALA A 389 -28.61 -5.35 -24.97
C ALA A 389 -28.61 -6.68 -24.22
N MET A 390 -28.16 -6.66 -22.98
CA MET A 390 -28.12 -7.82 -22.09
C MET A 390 -29.07 -7.65 -20.92
N LEU A 391 -30.05 -8.54 -20.83
CA LEU A 391 -31.03 -8.61 -19.77
C LEU A 391 -30.85 -9.90 -18.96
N GLY A 392 -31.13 -9.86 -17.67
CA GLY A 392 -31.04 -11.02 -16.78
C GLY A 392 -30.89 -10.63 -15.32
N SER A 393 -31.09 -11.60 -14.43
CA SER A 393 -30.96 -11.40 -12.98
C SER A 393 -29.53 -10.97 -12.58
N THR A 394 -29.39 -10.37 -11.39
CA THR A 394 -28.08 -10.12 -10.79
C THR A 394 -27.32 -11.45 -10.64
N GLY A 395 -26.06 -11.48 -11.05
CA GLY A 395 -25.25 -12.70 -11.05
C GLY A 395 -25.47 -13.62 -12.27
N SER A 396 -26.27 -13.24 -13.28
CA SER A 396 -26.43 -14.03 -14.51
C SER A 396 -25.21 -14.02 -15.45
N GLY A 397 -24.18 -13.17 -15.19
CA GLY A 397 -22.94 -13.13 -15.93
C GLY A 397 -22.78 -11.94 -16.90
N LYS A 398 -23.73 -10.99 -16.97
CA LYS A 398 -23.70 -9.84 -17.90
C LYS A 398 -22.40 -9.03 -17.82
N THR A 399 -22.08 -8.53 -16.67
CA THR A 399 -20.84 -7.73 -16.45
C THR A 399 -19.57 -8.56 -16.68
N SER A 400 -19.58 -9.86 -16.34
CA SER A 400 -18.46 -10.76 -16.63
C SER A 400 -18.24 -10.93 -18.14
N LEU A 401 -19.35 -11.04 -18.93
CA LEU A 401 -19.27 -11.20 -20.37
C LEU A 401 -18.63 -9.99 -21.05
N VAL A 402 -19.06 -8.77 -20.72
CA VAL A 402 -18.49 -7.55 -21.33
C VAL A 402 -17.06 -7.27 -20.87
N ASN A 403 -16.68 -7.71 -19.67
CA ASN A 403 -15.31 -7.56 -19.16
C ASN A 403 -14.29 -8.46 -19.89
N LEU A 404 -14.75 -9.42 -20.69
CA LEU A 404 -13.87 -10.19 -21.58
C LEU A 404 -13.39 -9.35 -22.77
N LEU A 405 -14.18 -8.37 -23.24
CA LEU A 405 -13.83 -7.53 -24.40
C LEU A 405 -12.58 -6.69 -24.18
N PRO A 406 -12.40 -5.91 -23.08
CA PRO A 406 -11.16 -5.19 -22.80
C PRO A 406 -10.05 -6.11 -22.26
N ARG A 407 -10.31 -7.42 -22.21
CA ARG A 407 -9.41 -8.44 -21.66
C ARG A 407 -9.01 -8.10 -20.21
N PHE A 408 -10.00 -7.71 -19.39
CA PHE A 408 -9.83 -7.64 -17.93
C PHE A 408 -9.71 -9.05 -17.34
N HIS A 409 -10.40 -10.00 -17.97
CA HIS A 409 -10.28 -11.44 -17.73
C HIS A 409 -10.09 -12.16 -19.07
N GLU A 410 -9.42 -13.30 -19.05
CA GLU A 410 -9.29 -14.15 -20.22
C GLU A 410 -10.36 -15.25 -20.18
N TYR A 411 -11.06 -15.45 -21.29
CA TYR A 411 -12.01 -16.56 -21.41
C TYR A 411 -11.26 -17.91 -21.37
N THR A 412 -11.93 -18.91 -20.76
CA THR A 412 -11.39 -20.24 -20.52
C THR A 412 -11.43 -21.08 -21.77
N ASP A 413 -12.58 -21.09 -22.46
CA ASP A 413 -12.84 -21.88 -23.66
C ASP A 413 -13.53 -21.01 -24.72
N GLY A 414 -13.47 -21.44 -25.98
CA GLY A 414 -14.05 -20.76 -27.14
C GLY A 414 -13.16 -19.64 -27.68
N GLU A 415 -13.75 -18.79 -28.52
CA GLU A 415 -13.08 -17.68 -29.20
C GLU A 415 -13.96 -16.42 -29.15
N ILE A 416 -13.32 -15.26 -28.94
CA ILE A 416 -13.94 -13.94 -29.14
C ILE A 416 -13.19 -13.26 -30.27
N LEU A 417 -13.91 -13.02 -31.38
CA LEU A 417 -13.33 -12.43 -32.58
C LEU A 417 -13.69 -10.95 -32.68
N LEU A 418 -12.71 -10.11 -32.98
CA LEU A 418 -12.88 -8.71 -33.36
C LEU A 418 -12.38 -8.55 -34.80
N ASP A 419 -13.29 -8.14 -35.71
CA ASP A 419 -13.03 -8.06 -37.15
C ASP A 419 -12.43 -9.36 -37.74
N GLY A 420 -12.86 -10.53 -37.22
CA GLY A 420 -12.42 -11.85 -37.67
C GLY A 420 -11.13 -12.36 -37.01
N VAL A 421 -10.47 -11.58 -36.15
CA VAL A 421 -9.23 -11.96 -35.43
C VAL A 421 -9.53 -12.16 -33.94
N ASP A 422 -8.94 -13.20 -33.33
CA ASP A 422 -9.11 -13.47 -31.91
C ASP A 422 -8.60 -12.30 -31.04
N LEU A 423 -9.35 -11.92 -30.00
CA LEU A 423 -8.98 -10.85 -29.08
C LEU A 423 -7.62 -11.10 -28.43
N LYS A 424 -7.23 -12.37 -28.20
CA LYS A 424 -5.94 -12.72 -27.62
C LYS A 424 -4.76 -12.34 -28.49
N ASP A 425 -4.96 -12.19 -29.80
CA ASP A 425 -3.93 -11.83 -30.76
C ASP A 425 -3.68 -10.31 -30.84
N TYR A 426 -4.61 -9.50 -30.34
CA TYR A 426 -4.43 -8.04 -30.25
C TYR A 426 -3.62 -7.62 -29.02
N PRO A 427 -2.76 -6.59 -29.11
CA PRO A 427 -2.20 -5.92 -27.94
C PRO A 427 -3.32 -5.36 -27.03
N ARG A 428 -3.27 -5.64 -25.73
CA ARG A 428 -4.29 -5.15 -24.77
C ARG A 428 -4.44 -3.63 -24.79
N LYS A 429 -3.32 -2.91 -24.91
CA LYS A 429 -3.33 -1.45 -25.01
C LYS A 429 -4.18 -0.99 -26.20
N TYR A 430 -3.95 -1.58 -27.37
CA TYR A 430 -4.71 -1.26 -28.58
C TYR A 430 -6.22 -1.54 -28.40
N LEU A 431 -6.59 -2.72 -27.89
CA LEU A 431 -8.00 -3.06 -27.61
C LEU A 431 -8.65 -2.03 -26.69
N ARG A 432 -7.98 -1.68 -25.61
CA ARG A 432 -8.51 -0.71 -24.62
C ARG A 432 -8.59 0.71 -25.17
N GLU A 433 -7.80 1.05 -26.18
CA GLU A 433 -7.94 2.32 -26.90
C GLU A 433 -9.20 2.32 -27.79
N GLN A 434 -9.58 1.18 -28.37
CA GLN A 434 -10.78 1.05 -29.21
C GLN A 434 -12.09 0.89 -28.41
N ILE A 435 -12.04 0.58 -27.11
CA ILE A 435 -13.20 0.30 -26.27
C ILE A 435 -13.43 1.47 -25.29
N GLY A 436 -14.64 2.03 -25.26
CA GLY A 436 -15.12 2.97 -24.26
C GLY A 436 -16.03 2.28 -23.25
N ILE A 437 -15.93 2.62 -21.99
CA ILE A 437 -16.76 2.05 -20.92
C ILE A 437 -17.40 3.19 -20.13
N VAL A 438 -18.73 3.18 -20.04
CA VAL A 438 -19.51 4.03 -19.13
C VAL A 438 -20.03 3.14 -18.03
N GLN A 439 -19.51 3.32 -16.81
CA GLN A 439 -19.83 2.48 -15.65
C GLN A 439 -21.12 2.94 -14.97
N GLN A 440 -21.77 2.02 -14.27
CA GLN A 440 -22.96 2.29 -13.43
C GLN A 440 -22.65 3.33 -12.34
N GLU A 441 -21.52 3.18 -11.64
CA GLU A 441 -21.04 4.17 -10.68
C GLU A 441 -19.91 5.01 -11.31
N PRO A 442 -20.16 6.28 -11.66
CA PRO A 442 -19.15 7.13 -12.30
C PRO A 442 -18.02 7.47 -11.34
N PHE A 443 -16.79 7.19 -11.75
CA PHE A 443 -15.60 7.53 -10.97
C PHE A 443 -14.89 8.77 -11.55
N LEU A 444 -14.65 9.76 -10.69
CA LEU A 444 -13.84 10.95 -11.01
C LEU A 444 -12.65 11.06 -10.07
N PHE A 445 -11.50 11.43 -10.63
CA PHE A 445 -10.29 11.70 -9.88
C PHE A 445 -10.38 13.08 -9.19
N SER A 446 -9.69 13.24 -8.05
CA SER A 446 -9.49 14.54 -7.39
C SER A 446 -8.60 15.48 -8.22
N ARG A 447 -9.14 15.93 -9.34
CA ARG A 447 -8.52 16.82 -10.32
C ARG A 447 -9.57 17.77 -10.87
N SER A 448 -9.18 18.70 -11.76
CA SER A 448 -10.13 19.55 -12.43
C SER A 448 -11.13 18.76 -13.31
N ILE A 449 -12.29 19.32 -13.57
CA ILE A 449 -13.29 18.73 -14.48
C ILE A 449 -12.65 18.53 -15.85
N ARG A 450 -11.87 19.50 -16.34
CA ARG A 450 -11.13 19.38 -17.60
C ARG A 450 -10.22 18.15 -17.63
N GLU A 451 -9.39 17.96 -16.59
CA GLU A 451 -8.48 16.82 -16.52
C GLU A 451 -9.24 15.49 -16.42
N ASN A 452 -10.41 15.47 -15.79
CA ASN A 452 -11.27 14.29 -15.75
C ASN A 452 -11.82 13.94 -17.12
N ILE A 453 -12.22 14.91 -17.95
CA ILE A 453 -12.66 14.68 -19.33
C ILE A 453 -11.49 14.21 -20.21
N LEU A 454 -10.32 14.83 -20.07
CA LEU A 454 -9.12 14.49 -20.82
C LEU A 454 -8.55 13.10 -20.51
N TYR A 455 -8.92 12.51 -19.37
CA TYR A 455 -8.29 11.29 -18.87
C TYR A 455 -8.37 10.09 -19.84
N GLY A 456 -9.39 10.04 -20.68
CA GLY A 456 -9.58 8.97 -21.67
C GLY A 456 -8.69 9.07 -22.92
N VAL A 457 -7.92 10.16 -23.10
CA VAL A 457 -7.23 10.46 -24.35
C VAL A 457 -5.72 10.58 -24.14
N GLY A 458 -4.93 9.89 -24.97
CA GLY A 458 -3.46 9.92 -24.93
C GLY A 458 -2.80 10.95 -25.88
N ARG A 459 -3.59 11.88 -26.49
CA ARG A 459 -3.11 12.92 -27.40
C ARG A 459 -3.31 14.33 -26.82
N SER A 460 -2.69 15.30 -27.42
CA SER A 460 -3.00 16.71 -27.14
C SER A 460 -4.42 17.04 -27.63
N VAL A 461 -5.19 17.72 -26.80
CA VAL A 461 -6.60 18.09 -27.03
C VAL A 461 -6.76 19.57 -26.75
N THR A 462 -7.45 20.27 -27.64
CA THR A 462 -7.75 21.70 -27.47
C THR A 462 -8.90 21.93 -26.46
N GLN A 463 -9.09 23.15 -26.01
CA GLN A 463 -10.19 23.47 -25.08
C GLN A 463 -11.54 23.34 -25.80
N GLU A 464 -11.60 23.70 -27.09
CA GLU A 464 -12.80 23.63 -27.93
C GLU A 464 -13.27 22.17 -28.09
N GLU A 465 -12.36 21.21 -28.23
CA GLU A 465 -12.68 19.77 -28.28
C GLU A 465 -13.28 19.28 -26.94
N VAL A 466 -12.74 19.75 -25.80
CA VAL A 466 -13.25 19.43 -24.47
C VAL A 466 -14.66 19.99 -24.28
N GLU A 467 -14.89 21.23 -24.70
CA GLU A 467 -16.19 21.88 -24.63
C GLU A 467 -17.23 21.24 -25.56
N ALA A 468 -16.82 20.85 -26.76
CA ALA A 468 -17.68 20.10 -27.69
C ALA A 468 -18.14 18.77 -27.08
N ALA A 469 -17.21 18.01 -26.46
CA ALA A 469 -17.54 16.77 -25.79
C ALA A 469 -18.45 16.99 -24.56
N ALA A 470 -18.24 18.09 -23.80
CA ALA A 470 -19.09 18.44 -22.67
C ALA A 470 -20.48 18.90 -23.10
N LYS A 471 -20.62 19.61 -24.23
CA LYS A 471 -21.91 19.97 -24.83
C LYS A 471 -22.67 18.73 -25.30
N ALA A 472 -22.01 17.83 -26.01
CA ALA A 472 -22.60 16.57 -26.44
C ALA A 472 -23.05 15.69 -25.27
N ALA A 473 -22.38 15.77 -24.11
CA ALA A 473 -22.78 15.11 -22.87
C ALA A 473 -23.76 15.93 -22.02
N ALA A 474 -24.32 17.03 -22.52
CA ALA A 474 -25.23 17.94 -21.82
C ALA A 474 -24.74 18.39 -20.43
N VAL A 475 -23.41 18.63 -20.27
CA VAL A 475 -22.81 19.04 -18.99
C VAL A 475 -22.08 20.39 -19.06
N HIS A 476 -21.95 20.99 -20.26
CA HIS A 476 -21.24 22.24 -20.49
C HIS A 476 -21.78 23.40 -19.63
N ASP A 477 -23.10 23.62 -19.65
CA ASP A 477 -23.74 24.71 -18.94
C ASP A 477 -23.59 24.57 -17.42
N VAL A 478 -23.65 23.34 -16.93
CA VAL A 478 -23.39 23.03 -15.51
C VAL A 478 -21.95 23.35 -15.14
N ILE A 479 -21.00 23.01 -16.01
CA ILE A 479 -19.57 23.28 -15.76
C ILE A 479 -19.30 24.79 -15.75
N THR A 480 -19.86 25.53 -16.70
CA THR A 480 -19.65 26.96 -16.81
C THR A 480 -20.32 27.76 -15.70
N ALA A 481 -21.33 27.20 -15.03
CA ALA A 481 -21.96 27.80 -13.84
C ALA A 481 -21.09 27.70 -12.58
N PHE A 482 -20.05 26.89 -12.54
CA PHE A 482 -19.10 26.86 -11.43
C PHE A 482 -18.17 28.10 -11.50
N PRO A 483 -17.72 28.66 -10.35
CA PRO A 483 -16.83 29.81 -10.31
C PRO A 483 -15.55 29.65 -11.14
N ASP A 484 -14.95 28.47 -11.14
CA ASP A 484 -13.71 28.16 -11.86
C ASP A 484 -13.97 27.40 -13.18
N GLY A 485 -15.23 27.24 -13.59
CA GLY A 485 -15.63 26.53 -14.80
C GLY A 485 -14.97 25.16 -14.93
N TYR A 486 -14.32 24.90 -16.05
CA TYR A 486 -13.59 23.66 -16.32
C TYR A 486 -12.39 23.39 -15.39
N ASN A 487 -11.87 24.41 -14.72
CA ASN A 487 -10.77 24.28 -13.76
C ASN A 487 -11.25 23.95 -12.35
N THR A 488 -12.56 23.88 -12.13
CA THR A 488 -13.15 23.46 -10.86
C THR A 488 -12.60 22.10 -10.45
N ILE A 489 -11.98 22.04 -9.27
CA ILE A 489 -11.43 20.80 -8.72
C ILE A 489 -12.57 19.97 -8.15
N VAL A 490 -12.67 18.76 -8.65
CA VAL A 490 -13.62 17.77 -8.16
C VAL A 490 -13.04 17.12 -6.91
N GLY A 491 -13.78 17.12 -5.80
CA GLY A 491 -13.36 16.46 -4.56
C GLY A 491 -13.20 14.94 -4.72
N GLU A 492 -12.77 14.28 -3.65
CA GLU A 492 -12.54 12.83 -3.66
C GLU A 492 -13.80 12.10 -4.19
N LYS A 493 -13.60 11.24 -5.20
CA LYS A 493 -14.67 10.52 -5.93
C LYS A 493 -15.78 11.42 -6.47
N GLY A 494 -15.49 12.72 -6.71
CA GLY A 494 -16.46 13.66 -7.28
C GLY A 494 -17.51 14.17 -6.29
N VAL A 495 -17.26 14.18 -4.99
CA VAL A 495 -18.22 14.58 -3.94
C VAL A 495 -18.89 15.94 -4.20
N THR A 496 -18.23 16.85 -4.91
CA THR A 496 -18.76 18.18 -5.25
C THR A 496 -19.79 18.20 -6.37
N LEU A 497 -19.96 17.08 -7.09
CA LEU A 497 -20.90 16.93 -8.19
C LEU A 497 -22.06 16.00 -7.81
N SER A 498 -23.27 16.27 -8.32
CA SER A 498 -24.40 15.34 -8.21
C SER A 498 -24.13 14.05 -8.99
N GLY A 499 -24.87 12.97 -8.72
CA GLY A 499 -24.75 11.70 -9.44
C GLY A 499 -24.88 11.88 -10.96
N GLY A 500 -25.89 12.60 -11.42
CA GLY A 500 -26.11 12.89 -12.85
C GLY A 500 -25.03 13.77 -13.47
N GLN A 501 -24.46 14.72 -12.71
CA GLN A 501 -23.34 15.54 -13.19
C GLN A 501 -22.07 14.69 -13.36
N LYS A 502 -21.76 13.81 -12.41
CA LYS A 502 -20.64 12.85 -12.52
C LYS A 502 -20.81 11.97 -13.76
N GLN A 503 -22.01 11.43 -13.95
CA GLN A 503 -22.32 10.56 -15.09
C GLN A 503 -22.07 11.29 -16.41
N ARG A 504 -22.58 12.50 -16.58
CA ARG A 504 -22.37 13.31 -17.79
C ARG A 504 -20.89 13.67 -18.02
N VAL A 505 -20.09 13.91 -16.96
CA VAL A 505 -18.63 14.11 -17.10
C VAL A 505 -17.94 12.83 -17.59
N THR A 506 -18.37 11.64 -17.14
CA THR A 506 -17.79 10.38 -17.65
C THR A 506 -18.25 10.05 -19.08
N ILE A 507 -19.47 10.46 -19.47
CA ILE A 507 -19.94 10.39 -20.85
C ILE A 507 -19.08 11.33 -21.72
N ALA A 508 -18.84 12.58 -21.33
CA ALA A 508 -17.96 13.53 -22.03
C ALA A 508 -16.54 12.98 -22.22
N ARG A 509 -15.97 12.31 -21.18
CA ARG A 509 -14.69 11.58 -21.26
C ARG A 509 -14.70 10.51 -22.36
N THR A 510 -15.80 9.78 -22.47
CA THR A 510 -15.96 8.69 -23.44
C THR A 510 -16.20 9.23 -24.86
N ILE A 511 -16.98 10.30 -25.01
CA ILE A 511 -17.17 11.02 -26.29
C ILE A 511 -15.82 11.53 -26.82
N LEU A 512 -15.04 12.18 -25.97
CA LEU A 512 -13.74 12.74 -26.34
C LEU A 512 -12.73 11.65 -26.75
N LYS A 513 -12.82 10.48 -26.16
CA LYS A 513 -12.03 9.30 -26.52
C LYS A 513 -12.39 8.76 -27.91
N ASN A 514 -13.65 8.89 -28.34
CA ASN A 514 -14.19 8.43 -29.61
C ASN A 514 -13.93 6.94 -29.92
N PRO A 515 -14.33 6.01 -29.07
CA PRO A 515 -14.09 4.58 -29.25
C PRO A 515 -14.97 4.00 -30.37
N LYS A 516 -14.54 2.86 -30.96
CA LYS A 516 -15.35 2.11 -31.94
C LYS A 516 -16.31 1.11 -31.29
N ILE A 517 -15.96 0.66 -30.09
CA ILE A 517 -16.78 -0.27 -29.30
C ILE A 517 -17.15 0.42 -28.01
N LEU A 518 -18.41 0.35 -27.63
CA LEU A 518 -18.93 1.00 -26.42
C LEU A 518 -19.54 -0.05 -25.49
N ILE A 519 -19.26 0.07 -24.20
CA ILE A 519 -19.87 -0.72 -23.13
C ILE A 519 -20.60 0.24 -22.20
N LEU A 520 -21.93 0.10 -22.08
CA LEU A 520 -22.78 0.89 -21.20
C LEU A 520 -23.31 -0.03 -20.10
N ASP A 521 -22.91 0.22 -18.86
CA ASP A 521 -23.37 -0.55 -17.69
C ASP A 521 -24.36 0.29 -16.87
N ASP A 522 -25.66 0.01 -17.03
CA ASP A 522 -26.84 0.59 -16.34
C ASP A 522 -26.69 2.08 -15.93
N SER A 523 -26.35 2.90 -16.88
CA SER A 523 -25.85 4.27 -16.68
C SER A 523 -26.93 5.31 -16.32
N THR A 524 -28.19 4.92 -16.06
CA THR A 524 -29.32 5.87 -15.83
C THR A 524 -30.06 5.65 -14.50
N SER A 525 -29.68 4.71 -13.66
CA SER A 525 -30.49 4.21 -12.53
C SER A 525 -30.59 5.12 -11.28
N ALA A 526 -29.85 6.25 -11.22
CA ALA A 526 -29.71 7.03 -9.98
C ALA A 526 -29.91 8.56 -10.11
N VAL A 527 -30.69 9.04 -11.08
CA VAL A 527 -30.87 10.46 -11.39
C VAL A 527 -32.34 10.88 -11.49
N ASP A 528 -32.62 12.17 -11.30
CA ASP A 528 -33.94 12.76 -11.50
C ASP A 528 -34.41 12.69 -12.97
N THR A 529 -35.71 12.72 -13.20
CA THR A 529 -36.34 12.46 -14.51
C THR A 529 -35.86 13.40 -15.63
N GLU A 530 -35.65 14.69 -15.34
CA GLU A 530 -35.17 15.67 -16.34
C GLU A 530 -33.72 15.40 -16.72
N THR A 531 -32.88 15.10 -15.73
CA THR A 531 -31.47 14.72 -15.94
C THR A 531 -31.37 13.36 -16.65
N GLU A 532 -32.28 12.41 -16.36
CA GLU A 532 -32.31 11.10 -17.04
C GLU A 532 -32.56 11.26 -18.54
N ALA A 533 -33.49 12.12 -18.94
CA ALA A 533 -33.77 12.38 -20.35
C ALA A 533 -32.53 12.95 -21.08
N SER A 534 -31.83 13.90 -20.47
CA SER A 534 -30.61 14.51 -21.03
C SER A 534 -29.46 13.48 -21.13
N ILE A 535 -29.30 12.60 -20.13
CA ILE A 535 -28.31 11.53 -20.16
C ILE A 535 -28.64 10.51 -21.26
N ARG A 536 -29.91 10.14 -21.39
CA ARG A 536 -30.37 9.18 -22.40
C ARG A 536 -30.09 9.70 -23.81
N GLN A 537 -30.41 10.98 -24.09
CA GLN A 537 -30.09 11.60 -25.37
C GLN A 537 -28.57 11.60 -25.66
N ALA A 538 -27.75 11.99 -24.68
CA ALA A 538 -26.30 11.98 -24.83
C ALA A 538 -25.72 10.55 -25.05
N LEU A 539 -26.36 9.52 -24.48
CA LEU A 539 -25.98 8.13 -24.72
C LEU A 539 -26.46 7.66 -26.11
N ASP A 540 -27.67 8.01 -26.54
CA ASP A 540 -28.17 7.71 -27.88
C ASP A 540 -27.24 8.33 -28.95
N ASP A 541 -26.84 9.59 -28.80
CA ASP A 541 -25.86 10.26 -29.69
C ASP A 541 -24.47 9.57 -29.64
N LEU A 542 -24.05 9.14 -28.43
CA LEU A 542 -22.77 8.42 -28.27
C LEU A 542 -22.80 7.05 -28.93
N MET A 543 -23.96 6.37 -29.00
CA MET A 543 -24.07 5.05 -29.63
C MET A 543 -24.01 5.07 -31.15
N GLU A 544 -24.30 6.22 -31.79
CA GLU A 544 -24.32 6.33 -33.26
C GLU A 544 -23.00 5.86 -33.90
N ASN A 545 -23.11 4.99 -34.88
CA ASN A 545 -21.96 4.43 -35.63
C ASN A 545 -20.92 3.67 -34.76
N ARG A 546 -21.31 3.17 -33.59
CA ARG A 546 -20.47 2.39 -32.68
C ARG A 546 -21.14 1.07 -32.33
N THR A 547 -20.34 0.00 -32.30
CA THR A 547 -20.79 -1.29 -31.82
C THR A 547 -20.98 -1.20 -30.30
N THR A 548 -22.22 -1.35 -29.83
CA THR A 548 -22.56 -1.02 -28.44
C THR A 548 -23.08 -2.22 -27.67
N PHE A 549 -22.50 -2.47 -26.49
CA PHE A 549 -22.98 -3.45 -25.51
C PHE A 549 -23.69 -2.71 -24.38
N ILE A 550 -24.95 -3.02 -24.13
CA ILE A 550 -25.79 -2.39 -23.12
C ILE A 550 -26.11 -3.42 -22.04
N ILE A 551 -25.63 -3.21 -20.82
CA ILE A 551 -26.11 -3.94 -19.65
C ILE A 551 -27.26 -3.12 -19.05
N ALA A 552 -28.46 -3.67 -19.03
CA ALA A 552 -29.62 -2.95 -18.52
C ALA A 552 -30.43 -3.78 -17.53
N HIS A 553 -31.00 -3.09 -16.55
CA HIS A 553 -31.94 -3.61 -15.59
C HIS A 553 -33.37 -3.16 -15.89
N ARG A 554 -33.55 -2.16 -16.78
CA ARG A 554 -34.84 -1.63 -17.20
C ARG A 554 -35.16 -2.03 -18.65
N ILE A 555 -36.38 -2.49 -18.89
CA ILE A 555 -36.80 -2.92 -20.21
C ILE A 555 -36.74 -1.78 -21.24
N GLN A 556 -37.08 -0.56 -20.83
CA GLN A 556 -37.03 0.62 -21.69
C GLN A 556 -35.64 0.91 -22.31
N SER A 557 -34.56 0.53 -21.60
CA SER A 557 -33.18 0.71 -22.09
C SER A 557 -32.77 -0.34 -23.12
N VAL A 558 -33.47 -1.48 -23.19
CA VAL A 558 -33.15 -2.58 -24.11
C VAL A 558 -34.07 -2.67 -25.34
N MET A 559 -35.27 -2.06 -25.30
CA MET A 559 -36.27 -2.17 -26.37
C MET A 559 -35.77 -1.63 -27.71
N LYS A 560 -34.88 -0.63 -27.71
CA LYS A 560 -34.33 0.00 -28.91
C LYS A 560 -33.08 -0.69 -29.48
N ALA A 561 -32.56 -1.70 -28.77
CA ALA A 561 -31.35 -2.40 -29.22
C ALA A 561 -31.66 -3.30 -30.42
N ASP A 562 -30.69 -3.38 -31.35
CA ASP A 562 -30.81 -4.23 -32.54
C ASP A 562 -30.87 -5.71 -32.20
N GLN A 563 -30.23 -6.10 -31.12
CA GLN A 563 -30.27 -7.47 -30.60
C GLN A 563 -30.39 -7.44 -29.07
N ILE A 564 -31.10 -8.43 -28.52
CA ILE A 564 -31.28 -8.60 -27.08
C ILE A 564 -30.89 -10.02 -26.70
N LEU A 565 -29.97 -10.14 -25.74
CA LEU A 565 -29.56 -11.39 -25.09
C LEU A 565 -30.19 -11.47 -23.70
N VAL A 566 -30.95 -12.51 -23.45
CA VAL A 566 -31.44 -12.81 -22.09
C VAL A 566 -30.54 -13.87 -21.48
N LEU A 567 -29.86 -13.50 -20.41
CA LEU A 567 -28.92 -14.37 -19.69
C LEU A 567 -29.54 -14.91 -18.40
N ASP A 568 -29.41 -16.21 -18.21
CA ASP A 568 -29.72 -16.89 -16.95
C ASP A 568 -28.60 -17.88 -16.60
N LYS A 569 -28.07 -17.78 -15.39
CA LYS A 569 -27.04 -18.67 -14.85
C LYS A 569 -25.82 -18.90 -15.78
N GLY A 570 -25.42 -17.85 -16.48
CA GLY A 570 -24.25 -17.85 -17.37
C GLY A 570 -24.52 -18.38 -18.77
N GLN A 571 -25.76 -18.60 -19.16
CA GLN A 571 -26.16 -19.06 -20.50
C GLN A 571 -27.11 -18.06 -21.13
N VAL A 572 -27.10 -17.99 -22.46
CA VAL A 572 -28.13 -17.27 -23.24
C VAL A 572 -29.35 -18.16 -23.38
N VAL A 573 -30.45 -17.76 -22.74
CA VAL A 573 -31.73 -18.51 -22.77
C VAL A 573 -32.68 -17.99 -23.85
N GLN A 574 -32.56 -16.73 -24.26
CA GLN A 574 -33.30 -16.14 -25.38
C GLN A 574 -32.40 -15.14 -26.11
N HIS A 575 -32.55 -15.04 -27.43
CA HIS A 575 -31.85 -14.11 -28.30
C HIS A 575 -32.77 -13.67 -29.42
N GLY A 576 -32.85 -12.40 -29.72
CA GLY A 576 -33.70 -11.85 -30.80
C GLY A 576 -33.92 -10.36 -30.66
N THR A 577 -34.79 -9.79 -31.47
CA THR A 577 -35.25 -8.40 -31.36
C THR A 577 -36.33 -8.24 -30.28
N HIS A 578 -36.66 -7.01 -29.92
CA HIS A 578 -37.75 -6.71 -28.99
C HIS A 578 -39.06 -7.38 -29.43
N GLU A 579 -39.47 -7.21 -30.69
CA GLU A 579 -40.73 -7.74 -31.24
C GLU A 579 -40.78 -9.27 -31.19
N GLU A 580 -39.69 -9.94 -31.58
CA GLU A 580 -39.55 -11.39 -31.53
C GLU A 580 -39.68 -11.94 -30.11
N LEU A 581 -39.00 -11.29 -29.15
CA LEU A 581 -38.94 -11.76 -27.76
C LEU A 581 -40.25 -11.49 -26.99
N VAL A 582 -40.95 -10.38 -27.27
CA VAL A 582 -42.28 -10.11 -26.72
C VAL A 582 -43.32 -11.11 -27.25
N GLY A 583 -43.19 -11.56 -28.51
CA GLY A 583 -44.04 -12.58 -29.11
C GLY A 583 -43.88 -13.99 -28.50
N GLN A 584 -42.77 -14.24 -27.78
CA GLN A 584 -42.51 -15.56 -27.15
C GLN A 584 -43.30 -15.73 -25.84
N PHE A 585 -44.47 -16.29 -25.88
CA PHE A 585 -45.30 -16.59 -24.70
C PHE A 585 -44.55 -17.49 -23.70
N GLY A 586 -44.51 -17.05 -22.44
CA GLY A 586 -43.79 -17.77 -21.37
C GLY A 586 -42.28 -17.52 -21.29
N GLY A 587 -41.72 -16.79 -22.26
CA GLY A 587 -40.32 -16.39 -22.26
C GLY A 587 -39.95 -15.46 -21.09
N MET A 588 -38.69 -15.49 -20.68
CA MET A 588 -38.21 -14.67 -19.58
C MET A 588 -38.29 -13.17 -19.92
N TYR A 589 -37.97 -12.80 -21.18
CA TYR A 589 -38.09 -11.43 -21.66
C TYR A 589 -39.50 -10.89 -21.53
N ARG A 590 -40.50 -11.65 -22.03
CA ARG A 590 -41.93 -11.28 -21.97
C ARG A 590 -42.38 -11.08 -20.52
N LYS A 591 -41.98 -11.97 -19.59
CA LYS A 591 -42.32 -11.82 -18.17
C LYS A 591 -41.80 -10.54 -17.57
N VAL A 592 -40.55 -10.18 -17.88
CA VAL A 592 -39.94 -8.92 -17.39
C VAL A 592 -40.65 -7.72 -18.01
N TYR A 593 -40.96 -7.78 -19.31
CA TYR A 593 -41.70 -6.75 -20.03
C TYR A 593 -43.06 -6.51 -19.40
N ASP A 594 -43.89 -7.56 -19.25
CA ASP A 594 -45.23 -7.45 -18.70
C ASP A 594 -45.25 -6.90 -17.26
N ILE A 595 -44.25 -7.26 -16.43
CA ILE A 595 -44.13 -6.75 -15.05
C ILE A 595 -43.76 -5.25 -15.06
N GLN A 596 -42.77 -4.86 -15.83
CA GLN A 596 -42.29 -3.48 -15.81
C GLN A 596 -43.27 -2.51 -16.49
N THR A 597 -43.89 -2.90 -17.60
CA THR A 597 -44.89 -2.09 -18.26
C THR A 597 -46.12 -1.87 -17.37
N ARG A 598 -46.58 -2.90 -16.66
CA ARG A 598 -47.69 -2.75 -15.71
C ARG A 598 -47.36 -1.77 -14.57
N ILE A 599 -46.13 -1.84 -14.04
CA ILE A 599 -45.68 -0.91 -12.98
C ILE A 599 -45.66 0.51 -13.51
N ASP A 600 -45.17 0.72 -14.74
CA ASP A 600 -45.09 2.04 -15.35
C ASP A 600 -46.53 2.61 -15.60
N GLU A 601 -47.47 1.80 -16.10
CA GLU A 601 -48.88 2.18 -16.30
C GLU A 601 -49.57 2.53 -14.97
N GLU A 602 -49.38 1.72 -13.91
CA GLU A 602 -49.93 1.99 -12.58
C GLU A 602 -49.37 3.30 -11.98
N LEU A 603 -48.09 3.57 -12.19
CA LEU A 603 -47.42 4.78 -11.72
C LEU A 603 -47.94 6.03 -12.46
N GLU A 604 -48.10 5.94 -13.79
CA GLU A 604 -48.67 7.04 -14.59
C GLU A 604 -50.13 7.37 -14.19
N GLU A 605 -50.93 6.33 -13.90
CA GLU A 605 -52.29 6.52 -13.40
C GLU A 605 -52.31 7.16 -12.00
N GLU A 606 -51.40 6.78 -11.10
CA GLU A 606 -51.31 7.41 -9.78
C GLU A 606 -50.86 8.89 -9.86
N ILE A 607 -49.92 9.22 -10.72
CA ILE A 607 -49.48 10.59 -10.97
C ILE A 607 -50.61 11.43 -11.59
N ALA A 608 -51.36 10.87 -12.54
CA ALA A 608 -52.50 11.54 -13.15
C ALA A 608 -53.66 11.77 -12.16
N ARG A 609 -53.81 10.94 -11.13
CA ARG A 609 -54.80 11.12 -10.05
C ARG A 609 -54.35 12.11 -8.98
N ALA A 610 -53.03 12.34 -8.85
CA ALA A 610 -52.44 13.23 -7.85
C ALA A 610 -52.32 14.71 -8.33
N ASN A 611 -52.35 14.95 -9.64
CA ASN A 611 -52.46 16.26 -10.30
C ASN A 611 -53.92 16.60 -10.60
#